data_61d7d8b92498da64c408d4f6bc334f95
#
_entry.id   61d7d8b92498da64c408d4f6bc334f95
#
_cell.length_a   1.000
_cell.length_b   1.000
_cell.length_c   1.000
_cell.angle_alpha   90.00
_cell.angle_beta   90.00
_cell.angle_gamma   90.00
#
_symmetry.space_group_name_H-M   'P 1'
#
loop_
_entity.id
_entity.type
_entity.pdbx_description
1 polymer ?
#
loop_
_entity_poly.entity_id
_entity_poly.type
_entity_poly.pdbx_seq_one_letter_code
_entity_poly.pdbx_strand_id
1 'polypeptide(L)'
;MTTLIIARHGNTFNAGDTPTRVGARTDMPLVEKGKQQAAALGQYLKTHNLLPDAVYSSTLQRTKETAKIALEHCGVKNPVYALKIFDEIDYGPDENQTEDKVIARIGQDALTQWDKEAIVPNGWAFDPKEAIQNWNQFAHQATKTHDTLTNIVHDISETILVVTSNGIARFAPYITNDFDAFARQYPIKLSTGALGILEFSKERWHVKDWNIRPDISIK
;
A
#
# COMPACT_ATOMS: atom_id res chain seq x y z
N MET A 1 6.07 7.94 19.16
CA MET A 1 6.62 7.54 17.82
C MET A 1 5.47 7.04 16.96
N THR A 2 5.30 7.52 15.73
CA THR A 2 4.24 7.07 14.82
C THR A 2 4.81 6.08 13.81
N THR A 3 4.16 4.92 13.65
CA THR A 3 4.52 3.89 12.66
C THR A 3 3.42 3.82 11.60
N LEU A 4 3.78 3.99 10.33
CA LEU A 4 2.89 3.85 9.19
C LEU A 4 3.24 2.58 8.42
N ILE A 5 2.30 1.65 8.40
CA ILE A 5 2.40 0.38 7.67
C ILE A 5 1.58 0.50 6.40
N ILE A 6 2.20 0.30 5.25
CA ILE A 6 1.56 0.36 3.95
C ILE A 6 1.57 -1.04 3.37
N ALA A 7 0.41 -1.65 3.23
CA ALA A 7 0.26 -3.00 2.71
C ALA A 7 -0.42 -2.99 1.34
N ARG A 8 0.12 -3.77 0.41
CA ARG A 8 -0.57 -4.07 -0.83
C ARG A 8 -1.56 -5.20 -0.61
N HIS A 9 -2.77 -5.08 -1.17
CA HIS A 9 -3.78 -6.14 -1.14
C HIS A 9 -3.26 -7.48 -1.64
N GLY A 10 -3.92 -8.58 -1.25
CA GLY A 10 -3.65 -9.94 -1.71
C GLY A 10 -4.00 -10.17 -3.18
N ASN A 11 -3.67 -11.35 -3.70
CA ASN A 11 -3.93 -11.74 -5.09
C ASN A 11 -5.42 -11.68 -5.46
N THR A 12 -5.68 -11.26 -6.71
CA THR A 12 -7.01 -11.22 -7.35
C THR A 12 -7.11 -12.17 -8.55
N PHE A 13 -6.05 -12.88 -8.90
CA PHE A 13 -6.00 -13.89 -9.94
C PHE A 13 -5.49 -15.23 -9.38
N ASN A 14 -6.07 -16.34 -9.85
CA ASN A 14 -5.60 -17.68 -9.52
C ASN A 14 -4.34 -18.03 -10.34
N ALA A 15 -3.68 -19.10 -9.94
CA ALA A 15 -2.64 -19.70 -10.75
C ALA A 15 -3.26 -20.24 -12.06
N GLY A 16 -2.70 -19.84 -13.20
CA GLY A 16 -3.20 -20.21 -14.53
C GLY A 16 -4.15 -19.18 -15.17
N ASP A 17 -4.68 -18.22 -14.41
CA ASP A 17 -5.39 -17.09 -15.00
C ASP A 17 -4.43 -16.21 -15.80
N THR A 18 -4.93 -15.55 -16.85
CA THR A 18 -4.19 -14.49 -17.54
C THR A 18 -4.42 -13.17 -16.81
N PRO A 19 -3.45 -12.60 -16.07
CA PRO A 19 -3.65 -11.38 -15.34
C PRO A 19 -3.90 -10.20 -16.28
N THR A 20 -4.78 -9.31 -15.85
CA THR A 20 -4.99 -8.02 -16.50
C THR A 20 -4.56 -6.88 -15.58
N ARG A 21 -4.46 -5.69 -16.11
CA ARG A 21 -4.13 -4.48 -15.34
C ARG A 21 -5.35 -4.00 -14.58
N VAL A 22 -5.42 -4.33 -13.29
CA VAL A 22 -6.56 -4.04 -12.40
C VAL A 22 -6.37 -2.69 -11.74
N GLY A 23 -7.08 -1.68 -12.20
CA GLY A 23 -6.98 -0.31 -11.72
C GLY A 23 -8.19 0.14 -10.88
N ALA A 24 -8.45 1.45 -10.91
CA ALA A 24 -9.50 2.10 -10.15
C ALA A 24 -10.92 1.67 -10.57
N ARG A 25 -11.11 1.35 -11.86
CA ARG A 25 -12.41 0.98 -12.42
C ARG A 25 -12.67 -0.52 -12.45
N THR A 26 -11.71 -1.33 -12.00
CA THR A 26 -11.81 -2.81 -11.97
C THR A 26 -11.81 -3.28 -10.52
N ASP A 27 -12.98 -3.54 -9.97
CA ASP A 27 -13.15 -3.89 -8.56
C ASP A 27 -13.30 -5.41 -8.38
N MET A 28 -12.17 -6.11 -8.36
CA MET A 28 -12.10 -7.57 -8.18
C MET A 28 -11.96 -7.95 -6.70
N PRO A 29 -12.61 -9.06 -6.25
CA PRO A 29 -12.39 -9.64 -4.93
C PRO A 29 -11.03 -10.36 -4.85
N LEU A 30 -10.62 -10.74 -3.63
CA LEU A 30 -9.50 -11.62 -3.42
C LEU A 30 -9.83 -13.07 -3.87
N VAL A 31 -8.84 -13.74 -4.47
CA VAL A 31 -8.86 -15.20 -4.61
C VAL A 31 -8.33 -15.84 -3.33
N GLU A 32 -8.42 -17.18 -3.21
CA GLU A 32 -8.01 -17.90 -2.01
C GLU A 32 -6.57 -17.61 -1.58
N LYS A 33 -5.64 -17.59 -2.54
CA LYS A 33 -4.25 -17.18 -2.27
C LYS A 33 -4.15 -15.75 -1.72
N GLY A 34 -4.99 -14.84 -2.21
CA GLY A 34 -5.05 -13.47 -1.71
C GLY A 34 -5.53 -13.39 -0.27
N LYS A 35 -6.49 -14.22 0.13
CA LYS A 35 -6.95 -14.34 1.51
C LYS A 35 -5.87 -14.90 2.44
N GLN A 36 -5.12 -15.90 1.97
CA GLN A 36 -3.96 -16.44 2.71
C GLN A 36 -2.88 -15.37 2.93
N GLN A 37 -2.60 -14.54 1.91
CA GLN A 37 -1.68 -13.41 2.04
C GLN A 37 -2.17 -12.36 3.05
N ALA A 38 -3.47 -12.08 3.07
CA ALA A 38 -4.08 -11.18 4.04
C ALA A 38 -4.01 -11.74 5.48
N ALA A 39 -4.22 -13.06 5.65
CA ALA A 39 -4.05 -13.75 6.92
C ALA A 39 -2.58 -13.69 7.40
N ALA A 40 -1.63 -13.93 6.49
CA ALA A 40 -0.21 -13.84 6.78
C ALA A 40 0.22 -12.41 7.19
N LEU A 41 -0.36 -11.38 6.57
CA LEU A 41 -0.18 -9.99 7.00
C LEU A 41 -0.61 -9.81 8.47
N GLY A 42 -1.80 -10.28 8.84
CA GLY A 42 -2.30 -10.19 10.22
C GLY A 42 -1.40 -10.93 11.22
N GLN A 43 -0.94 -12.14 10.88
CA GLN A 43 0.02 -12.90 11.68
C GLN A 43 1.34 -12.15 11.85
N TYR A 44 1.87 -11.57 10.75
CA TYR A 44 3.08 -10.77 10.78
C TYR A 44 2.94 -9.57 11.73
N LEU A 45 1.85 -8.82 11.63
CA LEU A 45 1.56 -7.67 12.51
C LEU A 45 1.55 -8.11 13.99
N LYS A 46 0.91 -9.23 14.30
CA LYS A 46 0.84 -9.78 15.65
C LYS A 46 2.20 -10.19 16.18
N THR A 47 2.96 -10.97 15.41
CA THR A 47 4.25 -11.52 15.85
C THR A 47 5.34 -10.46 16.01
N HIS A 48 5.23 -9.34 15.28
CA HIS A 48 6.18 -8.23 15.37
C HIS A 48 5.70 -7.09 16.29
N ASN A 49 4.60 -7.31 17.04
CA ASN A 49 4.01 -6.30 17.92
C ASN A 49 3.68 -4.98 17.21
N LEU A 50 3.16 -5.08 15.97
CA LEU A 50 2.77 -3.98 15.11
C LEU A 50 1.24 -3.90 14.99
N LEU A 51 0.52 -4.09 16.10
CA LEU A 51 -0.94 -4.06 16.12
C LEU A 51 -1.43 -2.65 15.76
N PRO A 52 -2.29 -2.49 14.75
CA PRO A 52 -2.71 -1.16 14.32
C PRO A 52 -3.75 -0.54 15.25
N ASP A 53 -3.52 0.72 15.64
CA ASP A 53 -4.46 1.56 16.38
C ASP A 53 -5.52 2.17 15.45
N ALA A 54 -5.15 2.45 14.21
CA ALA A 54 -6.04 2.94 13.16
C ALA A 54 -5.81 2.18 11.85
N VAL A 55 -6.91 1.91 11.11
CA VAL A 55 -6.86 1.11 9.88
C VAL A 55 -7.61 1.80 8.75
N TYR A 56 -6.90 2.02 7.66
CA TYR A 56 -7.43 2.61 6.44
C TYR A 56 -7.28 1.64 5.27
N SER A 57 -8.19 1.76 4.32
CA SER A 57 -8.09 1.05 3.04
C SER A 57 -8.51 1.95 1.89
N SER A 58 -8.27 1.52 0.67
CA SER A 58 -8.98 2.07 -0.48
C SER A 58 -10.46 1.66 -0.44
N THR A 59 -11.27 2.22 -1.34
CA THR A 59 -12.69 1.88 -1.47
C THR A 59 -12.94 0.54 -2.16
N LEU A 60 -11.91 -0.05 -2.77
CA LEU A 60 -11.97 -1.27 -3.57
C LEU A 60 -12.09 -2.54 -2.71
N GLN A 61 -12.84 -3.55 -3.18
CA GLN A 61 -13.12 -4.79 -2.45
C GLN A 61 -11.84 -5.47 -1.98
N ARG A 62 -10.86 -5.66 -2.86
CA ARG A 62 -9.60 -6.36 -2.58
C ARG A 62 -8.82 -5.77 -1.39
N THR A 63 -8.84 -4.44 -1.24
CA THR A 63 -8.13 -3.77 -0.13
C THR A 63 -8.91 -3.86 1.18
N LYS A 64 -10.24 -3.64 1.13
CA LYS A 64 -11.12 -3.80 2.29
C LYS A 64 -11.11 -5.22 2.83
N GLU A 65 -11.16 -6.21 1.93
CA GLU A 65 -11.12 -7.62 2.29
C GLU A 65 -9.75 -8.00 2.90
N THR A 66 -8.65 -7.53 2.30
CA THR A 66 -7.29 -7.71 2.86
C THR A 66 -7.20 -7.12 4.28
N ALA A 67 -7.67 -5.89 4.48
CA ALA A 67 -7.63 -5.24 5.79
C ALA A 67 -8.44 -6.00 6.84
N LYS A 68 -9.66 -6.43 6.52
CA LYS A 68 -10.53 -7.18 7.43
C LYS A 68 -9.91 -8.51 7.85
N ILE A 69 -9.44 -9.30 6.90
CA ILE A 69 -8.81 -10.60 7.17
C ILE A 69 -7.54 -10.40 8.01
N ALA A 70 -6.72 -9.40 7.72
CA ALA A 70 -5.53 -9.10 8.51
C ALA A 70 -5.88 -8.74 9.97
N LEU A 71 -6.91 -7.92 10.19
CA LEU A 71 -7.40 -7.56 11.52
C LEU A 71 -7.90 -8.78 12.31
N GLU A 72 -8.66 -9.66 11.67
CA GLU A 72 -9.14 -10.90 12.28
C GLU A 72 -7.97 -11.77 12.79
N HIS A 73 -6.89 -11.90 11.98
CA HIS A 73 -5.73 -12.72 12.32
C HIS A 73 -4.78 -12.08 13.31
N CYS A 74 -4.70 -10.76 13.38
CA CYS A 74 -3.94 -10.10 14.45
C CYS A 74 -4.73 -9.91 15.74
N GLY A 75 -6.05 -10.18 15.73
CA GLY A 75 -6.91 -10.10 16.92
C GLY A 75 -7.37 -8.68 17.28
N VAL A 76 -7.28 -7.74 16.33
CA VAL A 76 -7.70 -6.35 16.50
C VAL A 76 -9.12 -6.15 15.92
N LYS A 77 -9.96 -5.39 16.64
CA LYS A 77 -11.38 -5.15 16.26
C LYS A 77 -11.64 -3.69 15.82
N ASN A 78 -10.65 -3.01 15.31
CA ASN A 78 -10.80 -1.64 14.86
C ASN A 78 -11.62 -1.56 13.56
N PRO A 79 -12.39 -0.48 13.36
CA PRO A 79 -13.06 -0.24 12.09
C PRO A 79 -12.03 0.00 10.96
N VAL A 80 -12.40 -0.38 9.74
CA VAL A 80 -11.64 -0.06 8.53
C VAL A 80 -12.26 1.15 7.85
N TYR A 81 -11.52 2.26 7.81
CA TYR A 81 -11.95 3.49 7.15
C TYR A 81 -11.54 3.47 5.67
N ALA A 82 -12.52 3.42 4.78
CA ALA A 82 -12.27 3.43 3.34
C ALA A 82 -12.10 4.88 2.82
N LEU A 83 -10.95 5.20 2.27
CA LEU A 83 -10.62 6.52 1.72
C LEU A 83 -10.27 6.41 0.23
N LYS A 84 -10.91 7.25 -0.59
CA LYS A 84 -10.71 7.26 -2.05
C LYS A 84 -9.28 7.65 -2.45
N ILE A 85 -8.57 8.42 -1.64
CA ILE A 85 -7.17 8.80 -1.88
C ILE A 85 -6.22 7.59 -1.96
N PHE A 86 -6.64 6.42 -1.47
CA PHE A 86 -5.89 5.17 -1.53
C PHE A 86 -6.39 4.22 -2.64
N ASP A 87 -7.34 4.62 -3.48
CA ASP A 87 -7.78 3.82 -4.62
C ASP A 87 -6.63 3.65 -5.62
N GLU A 88 -6.62 2.51 -6.32
CA GLU A 88 -5.63 2.28 -7.38
C GLU A 88 -5.76 3.35 -8.47
N ILE A 89 -4.71 3.58 -9.21
CA ILE A 89 -4.71 4.54 -10.31
C ILE A 89 -5.64 4.07 -11.44
N ASP A 90 -6.17 5.01 -12.20
CA ASP A 90 -6.91 4.73 -13.42
C ASP A 90 -5.92 4.55 -14.58
N TYR A 91 -5.81 3.31 -15.05
CA TYR A 91 -4.91 2.95 -16.15
C TYR A 91 -5.45 3.38 -17.53
N GLY A 92 -6.52 4.19 -17.59
CA GLY A 92 -7.08 4.69 -18.84
C GLY A 92 -7.42 3.55 -19.80
N PRO A 93 -6.90 3.59 -21.05
CA PRO A 93 -7.19 2.55 -22.05
C PRO A 93 -6.57 1.17 -21.71
N ASP A 94 -5.61 1.11 -20.78
CA ASP A 94 -4.97 -0.15 -20.37
C ASP A 94 -5.70 -0.84 -19.23
N GLU A 95 -6.73 -0.21 -18.69
CA GLU A 95 -7.57 -0.82 -17.64
C GLU A 95 -8.16 -2.15 -18.13
N ASN A 96 -7.95 -3.21 -17.34
CA ASN A 96 -8.39 -4.57 -17.64
C ASN A 96 -7.79 -5.18 -18.94
N GLN A 97 -6.69 -4.64 -19.44
CA GLN A 97 -5.94 -5.22 -20.56
C GLN A 97 -4.82 -6.16 -20.06
N THR A 98 -4.51 -7.18 -20.87
CA THR A 98 -3.36 -8.05 -20.60
C THR A 98 -2.05 -7.31 -20.81
N GLU A 99 -0.96 -7.79 -20.19
CA GLU A 99 0.35 -7.13 -20.27
C GLU A 99 0.83 -6.99 -21.72
N ASP A 100 0.64 -8.01 -22.57
CA ASP A 100 1.02 -7.95 -23.99
C ASP A 100 0.31 -6.83 -24.74
N LYS A 101 -0.98 -6.60 -24.46
CA LYS A 101 -1.73 -5.50 -25.09
C LYS A 101 -1.26 -4.14 -24.60
N VAL A 102 -0.92 -4.05 -23.31
CA VAL A 102 -0.36 -2.83 -22.72
C VAL A 102 1.00 -2.53 -23.35
N ILE A 103 1.89 -3.51 -23.46
CA ILE A 103 3.20 -3.37 -24.13
C ILE A 103 3.02 -2.95 -25.58
N ALA A 104 2.08 -3.55 -26.31
CA ALA A 104 1.80 -3.20 -27.71
C ALA A 104 1.35 -1.72 -27.86
N ARG A 105 0.67 -1.15 -26.86
CA ARG A 105 0.19 0.25 -26.89
C ARG A 105 1.22 1.26 -26.47
N ILE A 106 1.93 1.04 -25.35
CA ILE A 106 2.82 2.05 -24.75
C ILE A 106 4.31 1.71 -24.84
N GLY A 107 4.65 0.49 -25.23
CA GLY A 107 6.01 0.00 -25.29
C GLY A 107 6.54 -0.53 -23.95
N GLN A 108 7.53 -1.42 -24.04
CA GLN A 108 8.17 -2.02 -22.86
C GLN A 108 8.94 -0.97 -22.02
N ASP A 109 9.55 0.02 -22.68
CA ASP A 109 10.33 1.05 -22.01
C ASP A 109 9.47 1.91 -21.08
N ALA A 110 8.24 2.28 -21.50
CA ALA A 110 7.32 3.03 -20.65
C ALA A 110 6.92 2.26 -19.39
N LEU A 111 6.69 0.93 -19.51
CA LEU A 111 6.44 0.08 -18.35
C LEU A 111 7.66 -0.05 -17.43
N THR A 112 8.85 -0.12 -18.02
CA THR A 112 10.10 -0.17 -17.26
C THR A 112 10.33 1.13 -16.47
N GLN A 113 10.07 2.29 -17.08
CA GLN A 113 10.13 3.60 -16.41
C GLN A 113 9.08 3.71 -15.30
N TRP A 114 7.86 3.23 -15.56
CA TRP A 114 6.83 3.16 -14.53
C TRP A 114 7.25 2.28 -13.34
N ASP A 115 7.83 1.12 -13.61
CA ASP A 115 8.22 0.17 -12.56
C ASP A 115 9.46 0.61 -11.76
N LYS A 116 10.37 1.37 -12.35
CA LYS A 116 11.62 1.81 -11.71
C LYS A 116 11.58 3.24 -11.18
N GLU A 117 10.83 4.13 -11.84
CA GLU A 117 10.91 5.57 -11.62
C GLU A 117 9.56 6.22 -11.33
N ALA A 118 8.47 5.43 -11.35
CA ALA A 118 7.08 5.90 -11.22
C ALA A 118 6.68 6.95 -12.27
N ILE A 119 7.34 6.93 -13.45
CA ILE A 119 6.95 7.81 -14.59
C ILE A 119 5.66 7.26 -15.19
N VAL A 120 4.61 8.09 -15.19
CA VAL A 120 3.26 7.69 -15.63
C VAL A 120 3.22 7.54 -17.15
N PRO A 121 2.87 6.36 -17.67
CA PRO A 121 2.70 6.15 -19.11
C PRO A 121 1.61 7.03 -19.72
N ASN A 122 1.80 7.40 -21.00
CA ASN A 122 0.85 8.20 -21.73
C ASN A 122 -0.54 7.54 -21.82
N GLY A 123 -1.58 8.34 -21.57
CA GLY A 123 -2.98 7.92 -21.62
C GLY A 123 -3.52 7.33 -20.31
N TRP A 124 -2.70 7.14 -19.26
CA TRP A 124 -3.22 6.83 -17.94
C TRP A 124 -3.79 8.08 -17.27
N ALA A 125 -4.99 7.96 -16.71
CA ALA A 125 -5.71 9.07 -16.08
C ALA A 125 -5.28 9.22 -14.62
N PHE A 126 -4.04 9.67 -14.42
CA PHE A 126 -3.43 9.76 -13.09
C PHE A 126 -2.42 10.91 -12.99
N ASP A 127 -2.54 11.70 -11.92
CA ASP A 127 -1.56 12.74 -11.58
C ASP A 127 -0.70 12.30 -10.39
N PRO A 128 0.60 12.02 -10.58
CA PRO A 128 1.49 11.63 -9.50
C PRO A 128 1.66 12.74 -8.44
N LYS A 129 1.49 14.02 -8.79
CA LYS A 129 1.59 15.13 -7.84
C LYS A 129 0.45 15.10 -6.84
N GLU A 130 -0.77 14.77 -7.30
CA GLU A 130 -1.92 14.60 -6.41
C GLU A 130 -1.71 13.44 -5.43
N ALA A 131 -1.20 12.30 -5.90
CA ALA A 131 -0.91 11.15 -5.04
C ALA A 131 0.15 11.49 -3.98
N ILE A 132 1.25 12.16 -4.37
CA ILE A 132 2.29 12.61 -3.44
C ILE A 132 1.70 13.58 -2.41
N GLN A 133 0.88 14.54 -2.84
CA GLN A 133 0.22 15.48 -1.95
C GLN A 133 -0.71 14.78 -0.95
N ASN A 134 -1.51 13.83 -1.42
CA ASN A 134 -2.41 13.04 -0.57
C ASN A 134 -1.64 12.25 0.50
N TRP A 135 -0.54 11.59 0.14
CA TRP A 135 0.32 10.89 1.10
C TRP A 135 0.95 11.84 2.13
N ASN A 136 1.47 13.00 1.69
CA ASN A 136 2.05 14.00 2.59
C ASN A 136 1.00 14.57 3.56
N GLN A 137 -0.21 14.88 3.08
CA GLN A 137 -1.29 15.36 3.93
C GLN A 137 -1.73 14.31 4.95
N PHE A 138 -1.89 13.05 4.52
CA PHE A 138 -2.22 11.95 5.40
C PHE A 138 -1.15 11.75 6.49
N ALA A 139 0.11 11.68 6.09
CA ALA A 139 1.24 11.51 7.01
C ALA A 139 1.35 12.68 8.01
N HIS A 140 1.09 13.91 7.57
CA HIS A 140 1.08 15.08 8.45
C HIS A 140 -0.06 15.04 9.47
N GLN A 141 -1.26 14.58 9.07
CA GLN A 141 -2.37 14.40 10.00
C GLN A 141 -2.07 13.32 11.04
N ALA A 142 -1.46 12.21 10.62
CA ALA A 142 -1.06 11.12 11.51
C ALA A 142 -0.10 11.58 12.61
N THR A 143 0.85 12.47 12.29
CA THR A 143 1.79 13.01 13.28
C THR A 143 1.15 14.04 14.21
N LYS A 144 0.16 14.82 13.74
CA LYS A 144 -0.55 15.83 14.58
C LYS A 144 -1.43 15.20 15.66
N THR A 145 -2.07 14.08 15.37
CA THR A 145 -2.86 13.35 16.38
C THR A 145 -1.97 12.93 17.53
N HIS A 146 -0.76 12.49 17.23
CA HIS A 146 0.25 12.16 18.23
C HIS A 146 0.65 13.38 19.09
N ASP A 147 0.90 14.56 18.49
CA ASP A 147 1.31 15.76 19.20
C ASP A 147 0.24 16.26 20.19
N THR A 148 -1.03 16.12 19.85
CA THR A 148 -2.14 16.53 20.72
C THR A 148 -2.26 15.63 21.96
N LEU A 149 -1.93 14.34 21.83
CA LEU A 149 -1.99 13.37 22.92
C LEU A 149 -0.71 13.37 23.79
N THR A 150 0.45 13.69 23.21
CA THR A 150 1.75 13.69 23.93
C THR A 150 1.88 14.80 24.95
N ASN A 151 1.10 15.89 24.85
CA ASN A 151 1.00 16.91 25.92
C ASN A 151 0.38 16.38 27.22
N ILE A 152 -0.23 15.19 27.19
CA ILE A 152 -0.90 14.58 28.34
C ILE A 152 -0.19 13.29 28.78
N VAL A 153 0.41 12.54 27.87
CA VAL A 153 1.09 11.26 28.18
C VAL A 153 2.38 11.14 27.35
N HIS A 154 3.53 11.11 28.01
CA HIS A 154 4.80 10.80 27.38
C HIS A 154 4.79 9.32 26.90
N ASP A 155 5.14 9.09 25.61
CA ASP A 155 5.39 7.76 25.01
C ASP A 155 4.17 6.98 24.45
N ILE A 156 3.19 7.63 23.84
CA ILE A 156 2.22 6.87 23.01
C ILE A 156 2.86 6.59 21.65
N SER A 157 3.07 5.31 21.35
CA SER A 157 3.41 4.84 20.00
C SER A 157 2.10 4.54 19.27
N GLU A 158 1.84 5.21 18.14
CA GLU A 158 0.66 4.97 17.30
C GLU A 158 1.07 4.18 16.06
N THR A 159 0.37 3.10 15.79
CA THR A 159 0.57 2.27 14.58
C THR A 159 -0.63 2.41 13.67
N ILE A 160 -0.40 2.84 12.44
CA ILE A 160 -1.43 3.04 11.42
C ILE A 160 -1.20 2.05 10.29
N LEU A 161 -2.24 1.28 9.94
CA LEU A 161 -2.23 0.39 8.79
C LEU A 161 -3.02 1.03 7.64
N VAL A 162 -2.40 1.14 6.46
CA VAL A 162 -3.05 1.50 5.20
C VAL A 162 -2.96 0.34 4.22
N VAL A 163 -4.10 -0.21 3.81
CA VAL A 163 -4.15 -1.24 2.77
C VAL A 163 -4.58 -0.63 1.45
N THR A 164 -3.70 -0.67 0.46
CA THR A 164 -3.90 -0.05 -0.85
C THR A 164 -3.43 -0.96 -1.99
N SER A 165 -3.31 -0.41 -3.18
CA SER A 165 -2.82 -1.07 -4.39
C SER A 165 -1.42 -0.57 -4.76
N ASN A 166 -0.74 -1.32 -5.64
CA ASN A 166 0.67 -1.05 -5.97
C ASN A 166 0.91 0.32 -6.63
N GLY A 167 -0.02 0.79 -7.48
CA GLY A 167 0.14 2.07 -8.17
C GLY A 167 0.17 3.26 -7.21
N ILE A 168 -0.65 3.24 -6.16
CA ILE A 168 -0.69 4.29 -5.14
C ILE A 168 0.38 4.07 -4.07
N ALA A 169 0.64 2.84 -3.64
CA ALA A 169 1.64 2.54 -2.60
C ALA A 169 3.04 3.07 -2.94
N ARG A 170 3.43 3.05 -4.23
CA ARG A 170 4.76 3.51 -4.68
C ARG A 170 5.04 4.98 -4.41
N PHE A 171 4.00 5.79 -4.19
CA PHE A 171 4.14 7.22 -3.87
C PHE A 171 4.24 7.49 -2.36
N ALA A 172 3.97 6.52 -1.51
CA ALA A 172 4.06 6.70 -0.06
C ALA A 172 5.47 7.09 0.43
N PRO A 173 6.57 6.54 -0.10
CA PRO A 173 7.91 6.92 0.35
C PRO A 173 8.29 8.39 0.10
N TYR A 174 7.54 9.13 -0.71
CA TYR A 174 7.75 10.58 -0.87
C TYR A 174 7.57 11.37 0.44
N ILE A 175 6.85 10.82 1.44
CA ILE A 175 6.71 11.46 2.77
C ILE A 175 8.06 11.61 3.51
N THR A 176 9.09 10.87 3.10
CA THR A 176 10.43 10.97 3.69
C THR A 176 11.22 12.18 3.19
N ASN A 177 10.74 12.87 2.15
CA ASN A 177 11.43 13.93 1.42
C ASN A 177 12.77 13.50 0.77
N ASP A 178 13.05 12.21 0.67
CA ASP A 178 14.25 11.64 0.02
C ASP A 178 13.89 10.37 -0.75
N PHE A 179 13.02 10.53 -1.75
CA PHE A 179 12.59 9.42 -2.59
C PHE A 179 13.75 8.78 -3.38
N ASP A 180 14.73 9.57 -3.79
CA ASP A 180 15.89 9.06 -4.53
C ASP A 180 16.74 8.11 -3.67
N ALA A 181 16.96 8.42 -2.39
CA ALA A 181 17.62 7.51 -1.48
C ALA A 181 16.85 6.22 -1.28
N PHE A 182 15.51 6.33 -1.13
CA PHE A 182 14.64 5.17 -1.07
C PHE A 182 14.75 4.31 -2.33
N ALA A 183 14.63 4.89 -3.52
CA ALA A 183 14.63 4.16 -4.80
C ALA A 183 15.99 3.50 -5.11
N ARG A 184 17.10 4.00 -4.54
CA ARG A 184 18.40 3.33 -4.62
C ARG A 184 18.51 2.09 -3.73
N GLN A 185 17.76 2.04 -2.63
CA GLN A 185 17.83 0.98 -1.63
C GLN A 185 16.76 -0.10 -1.82
N TYR A 186 15.57 0.29 -2.27
CA TYR A 186 14.40 -0.58 -2.36
C TYR A 186 13.75 -0.55 -3.74
N PRO A 187 13.08 -1.65 -4.16
CA PRO A 187 12.18 -1.60 -5.30
C PRO A 187 11.00 -0.69 -4.96
N ILE A 188 10.61 0.22 -5.85
CA ILE A 188 9.50 1.15 -5.56
C ILE A 188 8.13 0.47 -5.48
N LYS A 189 7.97 -0.70 -6.12
CA LYS A 189 6.72 -1.47 -6.09
C LYS A 189 6.68 -2.48 -4.95
N LEU A 190 5.50 -2.64 -4.35
CA LEU A 190 5.22 -3.71 -3.41
C LEU A 190 4.73 -4.96 -4.14
N SER A 191 5.24 -6.12 -3.76
CA SER A 191 4.68 -7.41 -4.18
C SER A 191 3.27 -7.58 -3.61
N THR A 192 2.44 -8.44 -4.23
CA THR A 192 1.10 -8.75 -3.74
C THR A 192 1.17 -9.34 -2.33
N GLY A 193 0.41 -8.78 -1.40
CA GLY A 193 0.43 -9.16 0.02
C GLY A 193 1.66 -8.68 0.81
N ALA A 194 2.57 -7.92 0.19
CA ALA A 194 3.71 -7.34 0.88
C ALA A 194 3.36 -6.02 1.57
N LEU A 195 4.22 -5.62 2.51
CA LEU A 195 4.11 -4.36 3.24
C LEU A 195 5.41 -3.58 3.27
N GLY A 196 5.30 -2.28 3.49
CA GLY A 196 6.39 -1.37 3.86
C GLY A 196 6.11 -0.77 5.24
N ILE A 197 7.16 -0.43 5.97
CA ILE A 197 7.10 0.18 7.30
C ILE A 197 7.86 1.49 7.26
N LEU A 198 7.17 2.59 7.60
CA LEU A 198 7.75 3.90 7.78
C LEU A 198 7.57 4.34 9.22
N GLU A 199 8.59 5.00 9.78
CA GLU A 199 8.58 5.49 11.17
C GLU A 199 8.83 6.99 11.20
N PHE A 200 8.01 7.71 11.98
CA PHE A 200 8.21 9.12 12.26
C PHE A 200 9.00 9.29 13.56
N SER A 201 10.20 9.82 13.42
CA SER A 201 11.08 10.12 14.54
C SER A 201 11.98 11.33 14.21
N LYS A 202 12.35 12.12 15.22
CA LYS A 202 13.16 13.33 15.04
C LYS A 202 12.61 14.26 13.94
N GLU A 203 11.29 14.48 13.99
CA GLU A 203 10.53 15.39 13.10
C GLU A 203 10.55 15.02 11.60
N ARG A 204 10.86 13.77 11.27
CA ARG A 204 10.84 13.29 9.89
C ARG A 204 10.46 11.82 9.78
N TRP A 205 9.95 11.44 8.61
CA TRP A 205 9.67 10.06 8.24
C TRP A 205 10.93 9.36 7.72
N HIS A 206 11.06 8.09 8.07
CA HIS A 206 12.11 7.19 7.58
C HIS A 206 11.49 5.90 7.11
N VAL A 207 12.00 5.33 6.01
CA VAL A 207 11.66 3.96 5.65
C VAL A 207 12.48 3.02 6.54
N LYS A 208 11.79 2.23 7.36
CA LYS A 208 12.41 1.19 8.18
C LYS A 208 12.67 -0.06 7.38
N ASP A 209 11.67 -0.48 6.60
CA ASP A 209 11.75 -1.63 5.72
C ASP A 209 10.68 -1.52 4.60
N TRP A 210 10.91 -2.21 3.48
CA TRP A 210 10.03 -2.12 2.33
C TRP A 210 9.97 -3.43 1.55
N ASN A 211 8.79 -3.77 1.06
CA ASN A 211 8.49 -4.98 0.32
C ASN A 211 8.71 -6.27 1.14
N ILE A 212 8.44 -6.21 2.45
CA ILE A 212 8.40 -7.37 3.34
C ILE A 212 7.29 -8.29 2.86
N ARG A 213 7.59 -9.57 2.71
CA ARG A 213 6.62 -10.61 2.29
C ARG A 213 6.34 -11.54 3.46
N PRO A 214 5.19 -11.38 4.17
CA PRO A 214 4.81 -12.31 5.22
C PRO A 214 4.71 -13.75 4.69
N ASP A 215 5.15 -14.71 5.51
CA ASP A 215 5.12 -16.12 5.14
C ASP A 215 3.68 -16.66 5.17
N ILE A 216 3.20 -17.16 4.04
CA ILE A 216 1.86 -17.77 3.89
C ILE A 216 1.78 -19.23 4.34
N SER A 217 2.91 -19.86 4.69
CA SER A 217 2.97 -21.26 5.16
C SER A 217 2.68 -21.41 6.65
N ILE A 218 2.61 -20.31 7.39
CA ILE A 218 2.29 -20.33 8.83
C ILE A 218 0.78 -20.54 8.99
N LYS A 219 0.39 -21.73 9.50
CA LYS A 219 -1.01 -22.09 9.82
C LYS A 219 -1.37 -21.63 11.23
#